data_e04affe42b70bdc1889f1b51167b9f2e
#
_entry.id   e04affe42b70bdc1889f1b51167b9f2e
#
_cell.length_a   1.000
_cell.length_b   1.000
_cell.length_c   1.000
_cell.angle_alpha   90.00
_cell.angle_beta   90.00
_cell.angle_gamma   90.00
#
_symmetry.space_group_name_H-M   'P 1'
#
loop_
_entity.id
_entity.type
_entity.pdbx_description
1 polymer ?
#
loop_
_entity_poly.entity_id
_entity_poly.type
_entity_poly.pdbx_seq_one_letter_code
_entity_poly.pdbx_strand_id
1 'polypeptide(L)'
;MPIVFVHGVNNRDGEAYRENEAGRNGFLREIVAPALGLKPDKLRIFSPYWGKFGVEFAWNMAVLPNPGDGFESFGGNAESEALGRVVGLLAESQATGHVVVDAQQDFPATVDLLYASAMAGAKSEDEARDLARSYMLCAEYADKNPQPDWVATATPDNFADQLNYVAEASQEESFGAGGILDSLKEGLSRLVNAAPDATTALAGSLLRKKLNTTVTRFAGDAFVYLARRGTKDAPGAIVKTVLDALRNAQAARTADDDKLVVIAHSFGGEIMYDILTHFDPTIQLDGLITVGSQVGLFEEMKLYLASRPNLPPDPPAGHIARPPSVARWFNVFDTNDVLSYRLEPVVNGVSDFHYDTGFSSLSAHGGYFMRPSFYKRMAARLSGG
;
A
#
# COMPACT_ATOMS: atom_id res chain seq x y z
N MET A 1 -7.77 -14.19 -13.26
CA MET A 1 -6.39 -14.01 -12.81
C MET A 1 -6.38 -13.93 -11.28
N PRO A 2 -5.83 -14.92 -10.58
CA PRO A 2 -5.59 -14.78 -9.16
C PRO A 2 -4.54 -13.69 -8.87
N ILE A 3 -4.79 -12.91 -7.81
CA ILE A 3 -3.80 -12.01 -7.22
C ILE A 3 -3.45 -12.52 -5.83
N VAL A 4 -2.15 -12.60 -5.51
CA VAL A 4 -1.69 -12.86 -4.15
C VAL A 4 -1.09 -11.55 -3.61
N PHE A 5 -1.58 -11.07 -2.47
CA PHE A 5 -1.02 -9.92 -1.80
C PHE A 5 -0.23 -10.36 -0.57
N VAL A 6 1.08 -10.17 -0.60
CA VAL A 6 1.97 -10.49 0.52
C VAL A 6 2.30 -9.21 1.28
N HIS A 7 1.74 -9.08 2.47
CA HIS A 7 1.95 -7.89 3.31
C HIS A 7 3.37 -7.83 3.89
N GLY A 8 3.80 -6.65 4.29
CA GLY A 8 5.07 -6.41 4.97
C GLY A 8 5.04 -6.70 6.47
N VAL A 9 6.06 -6.26 7.15
CA VAL A 9 6.21 -6.33 8.62
C VAL A 9 5.20 -5.43 9.35
N ASN A 10 5.15 -5.56 10.67
CA ASN A 10 4.30 -4.76 11.56
C ASN A 10 2.79 -4.89 11.31
N ASN A 11 2.36 -5.86 10.51
CA ASN A 11 0.95 -6.18 10.34
C ASN A 11 0.51 -7.15 11.44
N ARG A 12 -0.44 -6.72 12.26
CA ARG A 12 -1.05 -7.55 13.31
C ARG A 12 -2.55 -7.60 13.10
N ASP A 13 -3.18 -8.74 13.40
CA ASP A 13 -4.62 -8.87 13.27
C ASP A 13 -5.33 -7.86 14.18
N GLY A 14 -6.34 -7.22 13.64
CA GLY A 14 -7.11 -6.18 14.29
C GLY A 14 -8.01 -5.47 13.28
N GLU A 15 -8.80 -4.53 13.76
CA GLU A 15 -9.76 -3.79 12.95
C GLU A 15 -9.04 -3.03 11.82
N ALA A 16 -8.00 -2.27 12.15
CA ALA A 16 -7.21 -1.52 11.17
C ALA A 16 -6.59 -2.39 10.06
N TYR A 17 -6.16 -3.62 10.38
CA TYR A 17 -5.65 -4.55 9.36
C TYR A 17 -6.77 -4.96 8.40
N ARG A 18 -7.96 -5.29 8.94
CA ARG A 18 -9.12 -5.72 8.13
C ARG A 18 -9.65 -4.58 7.26
N GLU A 19 -9.71 -3.36 7.78
CA GLU A 19 -10.10 -2.16 7.01
C GLU A 19 -9.12 -1.88 5.86
N ASN A 20 -7.82 -1.91 6.13
CA ASN A 20 -6.79 -1.74 5.09
C ASN A 20 -6.88 -2.86 4.02
N GLU A 21 -7.18 -4.08 4.43
CA GLU A 21 -7.41 -5.19 3.51
C GLU A 21 -8.66 -4.97 2.66
N ALA A 22 -9.76 -4.54 3.27
CA ALA A 22 -11.01 -4.25 2.58
C ALA A 22 -10.83 -3.12 1.55
N GLY A 23 -10.21 -2.00 1.95
CA GLY A 23 -9.91 -0.87 1.06
C GLY A 23 -9.05 -1.28 -0.13
N ARG A 24 -7.95 -1.97 0.12
CA ARG A 24 -7.09 -2.50 -0.92
C ARG A 24 -7.84 -3.45 -1.86
N ASN A 25 -8.61 -4.38 -1.33
CA ASN A 25 -9.36 -5.34 -2.12
C ASN A 25 -10.44 -4.66 -2.97
N GLY A 26 -11.10 -3.63 -2.44
CA GLY A 26 -12.04 -2.78 -3.17
C GLY A 26 -11.36 -2.14 -4.40
N PHE A 27 -10.22 -1.49 -4.23
CA PHE A 27 -9.46 -0.90 -5.34
C PHE A 27 -8.97 -1.94 -6.35
N LEU A 28 -8.48 -3.10 -5.90
CA LEU A 28 -8.06 -4.17 -6.81
C LEU A 28 -9.23 -4.65 -7.66
N ARG A 29 -10.43 -4.78 -7.09
CA ARG A 29 -11.63 -5.23 -7.81
C ARG A 29 -12.14 -4.17 -8.78
N GLU A 30 -12.26 -2.92 -8.34
CA GLU A 30 -12.96 -1.90 -9.13
C GLU A 30 -12.03 -1.16 -10.12
N ILE A 31 -10.71 -1.12 -9.85
CA ILE A 31 -9.76 -0.40 -10.71
C ILE A 31 -8.90 -1.38 -11.52
N VAL A 32 -8.34 -2.41 -10.86
CA VAL A 32 -7.35 -3.28 -11.52
C VAL A 32 -8.04 -4.36 -12.36
N ALA A 33 -9.07 -5.02 -11.83
CA ALA A 33 -9.72 -6.11 -12.55
C ALA A 33 -10.31 -5.69 -13.90
N PRO A 34 -11.08 -4.57 -14.03
CA PRO A 34 -11.61 -4.13 -15.33
C PRO A 34 -10.51 -3.80 -16.34
N ALA A 35 -9.42 -3.15 -15.91
CA ALA A 35 -8.29 -2.85 -16.79
C ALA A 35 -7.60 -4.10 -17.34
N LEU A 36 -7.79 -5.25 -16.71
CA LEU A 36 -7.30 -6.56 -17.13
C LEU A 36 -8.36 -7.40 -17.86
N GLY A 37 -9.51 -6.80 -18.18
CA GLY A 37 -10.61 -7.47 -18.86
C GLY A 37 -11.43 -8.42 -17.97
N LEU A 38 -11.30 -8.30 -16.64
CA LEU A 38 -12.01 -9.12 -15.67
C LEU A 38 -13.20 -8.37 -15.07
N LYS A 39 -14.27 -9.10 -14.78
CA LYS A 39 -15.33 -8.54 -13.93
C LYS A 39 -14.84 -8.45 -12.50
N PRO A 40 -15.16 -7.37 -11.74
CA PRO A 40 -14.72 -7.16 -10.36
C PRO A 40 -14.93 -8.38 -9.45
N ASP A 41 -16.11 -9.00 -9.49
CA ASP A 41 -16.45 -10.15 -8.66
C ASP A 41 -15.75 -11.47 -9.07
N LYS A 42 -15.11 -11.49 -10.23
CA LYS A 42 -14.34 -12.66 -10.69
C LYS A 42 -12.88 -12.62 -10.25
N LEU A 43 -12.39 -11.47 -9.78
CA LEU A 43 -11.04 -11.37 -9.27
C LEU A 43 -10.91 -12.16 -7.96
N ARG A 44 -10.02 -13.15 -7.94
CA ARG A 44 -9.68 -13.93 -6.74
C ARG A 44 -8.44 -13.33 -6.09
N ILE A 45 -8.58 -12.88 -4.84
CA ILE A 45 -7.52 -12.27 -4.05
C ILE A 45 -7.17 -13.21 -2.90
N PHE A 46 -5.88 -13.50 -2.74
CA PHE A 46 -5.33 -14.29 -1.66
C PHE A 46 -4.41 -13.40 -0.83
N SER A 47 -4.70 -13.26 0.45
CA SER A 47 -3.93 -12.43 1.38
C SER A 47 -3.40 -13.30 2.54
N PRO A 48 -2.25 -13.99 2.36
CA PRO A 48 -1.68 -14.80 3.44
C PRO A 48 -1.29 -13.91 4.63
N TYR A 49 -2.00 -14.08 5.75
CA TYR A 49 -1.68 -13.36 6.97
C TYR A 49 -0.57 -14.10 7.74
N TRP A 50 0.64 -13.60 7.64
CA TRP A 50 1.81 -14.16 8.33
C TRP A 50 2.21 -13.40 9.60
N GLY A 51 1.60 -12.23 9.87
CA GLY A 51 1.92 -11.36 11.00
C GLY A 51 1.83 -12.01 12.38
N LYS A 52 1.04 -13.08 12.52
CA LYS A 52 0.96 -13.88 13.77
C LYS A 52 2.25 -14.62 14.12
N PHE A 53 3.17 -14.77 13.17
CA PHE A 53 4.49 -15.40 13.36
C PHE A 53 5.62 -14.38 13.48
N GLY A 54 5.28 -13.08 13.47
CA GLY A 54 6.25 -12.01 13.65
C GLY A 54 6.80 -11.94 15.08
N VAL A 55 7.58 -10.91 15.34
CA VAL A 55 8.21 -10.70 16.64
C VAL A 55 7.19 -10.54 17.76
N GLU A 56 7.48 -11.20 18.89
CA GLU A 56 6.84 -10.98 20.18
C GLU A 56 7.86 -10.36 21.12
N PHE A 57 7.50 -9.25 21.75
CA PHE A 57 8.37 -8.55 22.71
C PHE A 57 8.00 -8.98 24.12
N ALA A 58 8.89 -9.72 24.78
CA ALA A 58 8.64 -10.30 26.11
C ALA A 58 8.28 -9.27 27.19
N TRP A 59 8.74 -8.03 27.05
CA TRP A 59 8.42 -6.89 27.91
C TRP A 59 7.65 -5.78 27.20
N ASN A 60 6.83 -6.12 26.19
CA ASN A 60 5.99 -5.17 25.46
C ASN A 60 6.74 -3.92 24.99
N MET A 61 7.96 -4.10 24.52
CA MET A 61 8.85 -3.01 24.09
C MET A 61 9.20 -1.98 25.19
N ALA A 62 9.26 -2.38 26.44
CA ALA A 62 9.64 -1.51 27.57
C ALA A 62 11.03 -0.86 27.41
N VAL A 63 11.85 -1.37 26.49
CA VAL A 63 13.18 -0.80 26.15
C VAL A 63 13.07 0.49 25.32
N LEU A 64 11.91 0.82 24.79
CA LEU A 64 11.73 2.04 24.01
C LEU A 64 11.76 3.26 24.96
N PRO A 65 12.55 4.30 24.64
CA PRO A 65 12.55 5.51 25.42
C PRO A 65 11.17 6.18 25.36
N ASN A 66 10.56 6.38 26.54
CA ASN A 66 9.34 7.18 26.66
C ASN A 66 9.74 8.66 26.81
N PRO A 67 9.39 9.55 25.90
CA PRO A 67 9.53 10.97 26.15
C PRO A 67 8.41 11.43 27.11
N GLY A 68 8.70 11.35 28.40
CA GLY A 68 7.83 11.82 29.47
C GLY A 68 6.83 10.78 29.97
N ASP A 69 6.96 10.39 31.24
CA ASP A 69 6.01 9.56 32.00
C ASP A 69 4.69 10.32 32.29
N GLY A 70 3.99 10.84 31.29
CA GLY A 70 2.85 11.70 31.52
C GLY A 70 1.72 11.68 30.49
N PHE A 71 1.77 10.85 29.46
CA PHE A 71 0.67 10.77 28.50
C PHE A 71 -0.09 9.46 28.63
N GLU A 72 -1.27 9.52 29.23
CA GLU A 72 -2.24 8.44 29.20
C GLU A 72 -2.65 8.18 27.76
N SER A 73 -2.54 6.93 27.33
CA SER A 73 -3.09 6.45 26.08
C SER A 73 -4.61 6.63 26.09
N PHE A 74 -5.11 7.55 25.29
CA PHE A 74 -6.53 7.55 24.96
C PHE A 74 -6.83 6.22 24.27
N GLY A 75 -7.70 5.41 24.87
CA GLY A 75 -8.27 4.23 24.24
C GLY A 75 -9.01 4.68 22.97
N GLY A 76 -8.43 4.39 21.81
CA GLY A 76 -8.98 4.81 20.51
C GLY A 76 -10.12 3.89 20.11
N ASN A 77 -11.24 4.46 19.70
CA ASN A 77 -12.23 3.80 18.86
C ASN A 77 -11.74 3.86 17.39
N ALA A 78 -12.40 3.14 16.49
CA ALA A 78 -12.03 3.08 15.06
C ALA A 78 -11.92 4.47 14.39
N GLU A 79 -12.76 5.43 14.78
CA GLU A 79 -12.72 6.80 14.26
C GLU A 79 -11.47 7.56 14.72
N SER A 80 -11.02 7.37 15.96
CA SER A 80 -9.76 7.94 16.46
C SER A 80 -8.55 7.38 15.72
N GLU A 81 -8.59 6.09 15.34
CA GLU A 81 -7.53 5.47 14.55
C GLU A 81 -7.53 5.98 13.11
N ALA A 82 -8.71 6.14 12.49
CA ALA A 82 -8.86 6.72 11.16
C ALA A 82 -8.36 8.17 11.14
N LEU A 83 -8.76 8.99 12.12
CA LEU A 83 -8.27 10.36 12.27
C LEU A 83 -6.75 10.39 12.47
N GLY A 84 -6.21 9.51 13.33
CA GLY A 84 -4.78 9.39 13.54
C GLY A 84 -3.99 9.04 12.28
N ARG A 85 -4.57 8.22 11.40
CA ARG A 85 -3.99 7.94 10.06
C ARG A 85 -3.94 9.22 9.22
N VAL A 86 -5.06 9.96 9.15
CA VAL A 86 -5.16 11.20 8.37
C VAL A 86 -4.24 12.30 8.91
N VAL A 87 -4.14 12.46 10.23
CA VAL A 87 -3.15 13.36 10.88
C VAL A 87 -1.72 13.01 10.45
N GLY A 88 -1.38 11.71 10.47
CA GLY A 88 -0.08 11.25 9.99
C GLY A 88 0.16 11.56 8.51
N LEU A 89 -0.85 11.41 7.68
CA LEU A 89 -0.80 11.72 6.25
C LEU A 89 -0.56 13.22 6.00
N LEU A 90 -1.32 14.09 6.67
CA LEU A 90 -1.20 15.55 6.51
C LEU A 90 0.12 16.08 7.07
N ALA A 91 0.57 15.59 8.23
CA ALA A 91 1.82 16.04 8.85
C ALA A 91 3.07 15.82 7.97
N GLU A 92 2.98 14.90 7.02
CA GLU A 92 4.09 14.51 6.15
C GLU A 92 3.82 14.84 4.67
N SER A 93 2.62 15.31 4.31
CA SER A 93 2.26 15.74 2.95
C SER A 93 2.52 17.25 2.76
N GLN A 94 2.50 17.70 1.52
CA GLN A 94 2.46 19.14 1.20
C GLN A 94 1.06 19.73 1.32
N ALA A 95 0.04 18.91 1.53
CA ALA A 95 -1.34 19.33 1.70
C ALA A 95 -1.53 20.02 3.07
N THR A 96 -2.30 21.08 3.08
CA THR A 96 -2.56 21.87 4.28
C THR A 96 -3.74 21.32 5.11
N GLY A 97 -4.53 20.40 4.53
CA GLY A 97 -5.83 19.97 5.06
C GLY A 97 -6.97 20.96 4.79
N HIS A 98 -6.66 22.10 4.20
CA HIS A 98 -7.65 23.06 3.72
C HIS A 98 -8.04 22.72 2.28
N VAL A 99 -8.99 21.79 2.12
CA VAL A 99 -9.31 21.15 0.83
C VAL A 99 -9.47 22.11 -0.35
N VAL A 100 -10.07 23.27 -0.14
CA VAL A 100 -10.27 24.26 -1.22
C VAL A 100 -8.95 24.90 -1.63
N VAL A 101 -8.09 25.22 -0.67
CA VAL A 101 -6.74 25.80 -0.92
C VAL A 101 -5.87 24.78 -1.63
N ASP A 102 -5.87 23.56 -1.15
CA ASP A 102 -5.11 22.46 -1.75
C ASP A 102 -5.61 22.17 -3.18
N ALA A 103 -6.95 22.19 -3.41
CA ALA A 103 -7.54 21.99 -4.72
C ALA A 103 -7.24 23.12 -5.72
N GLN A 104 -7.07 24.35 -5.26
CA GLN A 104 -6.62 25.46 -6.10
C GLN A 104 -5.16 25.31 -6.54
N GLN A 105 -4.34 24.61 -5.77
CA GLN A 105 -2.94 24.33 -6.09
C GLN A 105 -2.79 23.10 -6.97
N ASP A 106 -3.43 22.00 -6.56
CA ASP A 106 -3.40 20.71 -7.29
C ASP A 106 -4.72 19.96 -7.08
N PHE A 107 -5.66 20.19 -7.99
CA PHE A 107 -7.00 19.60 -7.90
C PHE A 107 -6.98 18.07 -8.02
N PRO A 108 -6.24 17.43 -8.96
CA PRO A 108 -6.16 15.97 -9.04
C PRO A 108 -5.57 15.33 -7.77
N ALA A 109 -4.52 15.92 -7.20
CA ALA A 109 -3.93 15.41 -5.96
C ALA A 109 -4.86 15.57 -4.76
N THR A 110 -5.65 16.65 -4.72
CA THR A 110 -6.66 16.88 -3.67
C THR A 110 -7.81 15.89 -3.77
N VAL A 111 -8.28 15.56 -4.97
CA VAL A 111 -9.28 14.50 -5.18
C VAL A 111 -8.75 13.16 -4.67
N ASP A 112 -7.52 12.80 -5.02
CA ASP A 112 -6.90 11.55 -4.56
C ASP A 112 -6.76 11.51 -3.02
N LEU A 113 -6.36 12.62 -2.39
CA LEU A 113 -6.24 12.72 -0.93
C LEU A 113 -7.61 12.64 -0.22
N LEU A 114 -8.65 13.26 -0.77
CA LEU A 114 -10.02 13.18 -0.23
C LEU A 114 -10.51 11.73 -0.21
N TYR A 115 -10.33 11.00 -1.32
CA TYR A 115 -10.72 9.59 -1.38
C TYR A 115 -9.84 8.70 -0.49
N ALA A 116 -8.56 8.99 -0.33
CA ALA A 116 -7.70 8.31 0.64
C ALA A 116 -8.20 8.51 2.08
N SER A 117 -8.65 9.72 2.42
CA SER A 117 -9.22 10.03 3.74
C SER A 117 -10.59 9.35 3.95
N ALA A 118 -11.48 9.35 2.95
CA ALA A 118 -12.76 8.65 3.01
C ALA A 118 -12.54 7.13 3.20
N MET A 119 -11.62 6.56 2.42
CA MET A 119 -11.26 5.14 2.49
C MET A 119 -10.68 4.73 3.84
N ALA A 120 -9.96 5.63 4.52
CA ALA A 120 -9.42 5.38 5.86
C ALA A 120 -10.51 5.08 6.91
N GLY A 121 -11.76 5.45 6.66
CA GLY A 121 -12.91 5.17 7.49
C GLY A 121 -13.90 4.15 6.93
N ALA A 122 -13.61 3.53 5.78
CA ALA A 122 -14.47 2.51 5.20
C ALA A 122 -14.60 1.30 6.12
N LYS A 123 -15.84 0.90 6.40
CA LYS A 123 -16.17 -0.15 7.39
C LYS A 123 -16.35 -1.53 6.76
N SER A 124 -16.41 -1.61 5.43
CA SER A 124 -16.63 -2.86 4.70
C SER A 124 -15.96 -2.84 3.33
N GLU A 125 -15.78 -4.01 2.73
CA GLU A 125 -15.30 -4.13 1.34
C GLU A 125 -16.30 -3.53 0.34
N ASP A 126 -17.60 -3.61 0.59
CA ASP A 126 -18.63 -3.04 -0.29
C ASP A 126 -18.54 -1.50 -0.31
N GLU A 127 -18.41 -0.87 0.86
CA GLU A 127 -18.19 0.58 0.97
C GLU A 127 -16.87 1.00 0.29
N ALA A 128 -15.80 0.24 0.48
CA ALA A 128 -14.53 0.48 -0.18
C ALA A 128 -14.62 0.38 -1.71
N ARG A 129 -15.40 -0.59 -2.23
CA ARG A 129 -15.65 -0.73 -3.67
C ARG A 129 -16.46 0.43 -4.23
N ASP A 130 -17.47 0.90 -3.50
CA ASP A 130 -18.29 2.03 -3.92
C ASP A 130 -17.45 3.32 -3.97
N LEU A 131 -16.60 3.56 -2.95
CA LEU A 131 -15.64 4.66 -2.96
C LEU A 131 -14.65 4.55 -4.13
N ALA A 132 -14.18 3.34 -4.44
CA ALA A 132 -13.27 3.13 -5.56
C ALA A 132 -13.93 3.43 -6.92
N ARG A 133 -15.19 3.05 -7.11
CA ARG A 133 -15.95 3.38 -8.34
C ARG A 133 -16.13 4.88 -8.48
N SER A 134 -16.58 5.53 -7.41
CA SER A 134 -16.75 6.99 -7.39
C SER A 134 -15.44 7.72 -7.64
N TYR A 135 -14.33 7.25 -7.06
CA TYR A 135 -12.99 7.77 -7.36
C TYR A 135 -12.68 7.76 -8.84
N MET A 136 -12.95 6.65 -9.54
CA MET A 136 -12.64 6.56 -10.98
C MET A 136 -13.35 7.65 -11.79
N LEU A 137 -14.59 7.97 -11.45
CA LEU A 137 -15.34 9.05 -12.10
C LEU A 137 -14.74 10.42 -11.79
N CYS A 138 -14.49 10.69 -10.52
CA CYS A 138 -13.91 11.96 -10.08
C CYS A 138 -12.48 12.17 -10.59
N ALA A 139 -11.69 11.11 -10.64
CA ALA A 139 -10.31 11.15 -11.18
C ALA A 139 -10.31 11.39 -12.69
N GLU A 140 -11.24 10.79 -13.45
CA GLU A 140 -11.41 11.05 -14.88
C GLU A 140 -11.80 12.51 -15.14
N TYR A 141 -12.71 13.04 -14.32
CA TYR A 141 -13.08 14.45 -14.38
C TYR A 141 -11.88 15.36 -14.05
N ALA A 142 -11.13 15.06 -12.99
CA ALA A 142 -9.98 15.83 -12.56
C ALA A 142 -8.83 15.79 -13.60
N ASP A 143 -8.59 14.65 -14.22
CA ASP A 143 -7.59 14.51 -15.30
C ASP A 143 -7.93 15.41 -16.52
N LYS A 144 -9.24 15.55 -16.83
CA LYS A 144 -9.71 16.40 -17.93
C LYS A 144 -9.79 17.89 -17.55
N ASN A 145 -9.96 18.17 -16.26
CA ASN A 145 -10.15 19.51 -15.71
C ASN A 145 -9.22 19.73 -14.50
N PRO A 146 -7.90 19.89 -14.73
CA PRO A 146 -6.93 20.01 -13.62
C PRO A 146 -7.07 21.29 -12.80
N GLN A 147 -7.77 22.29 -13.30
CA GLN A 147 -8.08 23.55 -12.63
C GLN A 147 -9.53 23.96 -12.95
N PRO A 148 -10.54 23.32 -12.35
CA PRO A 148 -11.93 23.61 -12.68
C PRO A 148 -12.39 24.92 -12.03
N ASP A 149 -13.11 25.75 -12.79
CA ASP A 149 -13.56 27.11 -12.36
C ASP A 149 -14.35 27.09 -11.05
N TRP A 150 -15.15 26.05 -10.82
CA TRP A 150 -16.00 25.97 -9.63
C TRP A 150 -15.19 25.90 -8.31
N VAL A 151 -13.95 25.43 -8.33
CA VAL A 151 -13.08 25.37 -7.14
C VAL A 151 -12.79 26.78 -6.60
N ALA A 152 -12.76 27.80 -7.44
CA ALA A 152 -12.55 29.17 -7.03
C ALA A 152 -13.69 29.72 -6.12
N THR A 153 -14.90 29.16 -6.22
CA THR A 153 -16.09 29.57 -5.45
C THR A 153 -16.55 28.49 -4.46
N ALA A 154 -15.86 27.35 -4.41
CA ALA A 154 -16.19 26.30 -3.48
C ALA A 154 -15.89 26.70 -2.04
N THR A 155 -16.61 26.07 -1.13
CA THR A 155 -16.37 26.10 0.32
C THR A 155 -16.11 24.68 0.82
N PRO A 156 -15.47 24.49 1.98
CA PRO A 156 -15.32 23.16 2.55
C PRO A 156 -16.65 22.40 2.65
N ASP A 157 -17.73 23.08 2.99
CA ASP A 157 -19.04 22.46 3.20
C ASP A 157 -19.69 21.94 1.91
N ASN A 158 -19.40 22.56 0.77
CA ASN A 158 -20.02 22.20 -0.52
C ASN A 158 -19.06 21.48 -1.48
N PHE A 159 -17.79 21.34 -1.13
CA PHE A 159 -16.76 20.79 -2.02
C PHE A 159 -17.09 19.36 -2.48
N ALA A 160 -17.45 18.48 -1.54
CA ALA A 160 -17.80 17.09 -1.84
C ALA A 160 -19.08 17.00 -2.70
N ASP A 161 -20.09 17.83 -2.42
CA ASP A 161 -21.33 17.87 -3.20
C ASP A 161 -21.07 18.34 -4.64
N GLN A 162 -20.26 19.41 -4.81
CA GLN A 162 -19.92 19.94 -6.15
C GLN A 162 -19.05 18.94 -6.93
N LEU A 163 -18.04 18.33 -6.30
CA LEU A 163 -17.19 17.31 -6.94
C LEU A 163 -18.05 16.15 -7.45
N ASN A 164 -18.94 15.62 -6.61
CA ASN A 164 -19.83 14.54 -6.98
C ASN A 164 -20.75 14.93 -8.14
N TYR A 165 -21.35 16.11 -8.06
CA TYR A 165 -22.25 16.63 -9.09
C TYR A 165 -21.57 16.76 -10.46
N VAL A 166 -20.38 17.36 -10.53
CA VAL A 166 -19.68 17.54 -11.81
C VAL A 166 -19.15 16.23 -12.38
N ALA A 167 -18.75 15.28 -11.52
CA ALA A 167 -18.31 13.97 -11.94
C ALA A 167 -19.48 13.16 -12.54
N GLU A 168 -20.65 13.15 -11.90
CA GLU A 168 -21.87 12.52 -12.43
C GLU A 168 -22.37 13.18 -13.72
N ALA A 169 -22.39 14.52 -13.77
CA ALA A 169 -22.82 15.26 -14.95
C ALA A 169 -21.93 15.01 -16.19
N SER A 170 -20.72 14.51 -15.99
CA SER A 170 -19.78 14.16 -17.05
C SER A 170 -19.99 12.77 -17.66
N GLN A 171 -20.93 11.97 -17.12
CA GLN A 171 -21.20 10.59 -17.53
C GLN A 171 -22.59 10.44 -18.15
N GLU A 172 -22.74 9.50 -19.10
CA GLU A 172 -24.04 9.17 -19.71
C GLU A 172 -24.92 8.26 -18.82
N GLU A 173 -24.37 7.60 -17.80
CA GLU A 173 -25.09 6.74 -16.86
C GLU A 173 -24.90 7.23 -15.43
N SER A 174 -26.02 7.48 -14.73
CA SER A 174 -26.04 7.92 -13.32
C SER A 174 -25.80 6.74 -12.37
N PHE A 175 -24.77 6.83 -11.54
CA PHE A 175 -24.56 5.92 -10.39
C PHE A 175 -25.30 6.46 -9.16
N GLY A 176 -26.00 5.59 -8.43
CA GLY A 176 -26.75 5.97 -7.23
C GLY A 176 -25.84 6.43 -6.07
N ALA A 177 -25.64 7.73 -5.95
CA ALA A 177 -24.59 8.37 -5.17
C ALA A 177 -24.88 8.57 -3.66
N GLY A 178 -26.04 8.16 -3.13
CA GLY A 178 -26.47 8.58 -1.78
C GLY A 178 -25.51 8.17 -0.65
N GLY A 179 -24.98 6.96 -0.65
CA GLY A 179 -24.09 6.48 0.42
C GLY A 179 -22.65 6.96 0.31
N ILE A 180 -22.17 7.19 -0.91
CA ILE A 180 -20.80 7.63 -1.19
C ILE A 180 -20.56 9.06 -0.73
N LEU A 181 -21.55 9.92 -0.92
CA LEU A 181 -21.46 11.33 -0.56
C LEU A 181 -21.24 11.52 0.95
N ASP A 182 -21.90 10.71 1.78
CA ASP A 182 -21.70 10.74 3.22
C ASP A 182 -20.27 10.32 3.59
N SER A 183 -19.74 9.26 2.99
CA SER A 183 -18.36 8.83 3.20
C SER A 183 -17.34 9.88 2.73
N LEU A 184 -17.61 10.61 1.64
CA LEU A 184 -16.77 11.73 1.20
C LEU A 184 -16.82 12.91 2.16
N LYS A 185 -17.99 13.26 2.70
CA LYS A 185 -18.15 14.31 3.72
C LYS A 185 -17.44 13.93 5.03
N GLU A 186 -17.51 12.68 5.44
CA GLU A 186 -16.72 12.17 6.58
C GLU A 186 -15.22 12.25 6.30
N GLY A 187 -14.77 11.87 5.11
CA GLY A 187 -13.38 12.01 4.68
C GLY A 187 -12.90 13.45 4.71
N LEU A 188 -13.71 14.37 4.20
CA LEU A 188 -13.44 15.81 4.24
C LEU A 188 -13.37 16.34 5.69
N SER A 189 -14.31 15.95 6.53
CA SER A 189 -14.29 16.29 7.96
C SER A 189 -13.02 15.81 8.65
N ARG A 190 -12.54 14.60 8.34
CA ARG A 190 -11.27 14.08 8.88
C ARG A 190 -10.09 14.91 8.42
N LEU A 191 -10.02 15.33 7.16
CA LEU A 191 -8.95 16.20 6.65
C LEU A 191 -8.92 17.54 7.39
N VAL A 192 -10.08 18.20 7.53
CA VAL A 192 -10.20 19.50 8.23
C VAL A 192 -9.83 19.36 9.71
N ASN A 193 -10.29 18.32 10.38
CA ASN A 193 -9.98 18.08 11.80
C ASN A 193 -8.52 17.65 12.05
N ALA A 194 -7.87 17.02 11.08
CA ALA A 194 -6.47 16.60 11.18
C ALA A 194 -5.48 17.76 10.99
N ALA A 195 -5.85 18.81 10.27
CA ALA A 195 -4.97 19.95 9.94
C ALA A 195 -4.39 20.67 11.18
N PRO A 196 -5.15 21.01 12.24
CA PRO A 196 -4.59 21.64 13.44
C PRO A 196 -3.59 20.76 14.18
N ASP A 197 -3.83 19.46 14.25
CA ASP A 197 -2.99 18.50 14.98
C ASP A 197 -1.69 18.21 14.24
N ALA A 198 -1.70 18.27 12.90
CA ALA A 198 -0.52 18.10 12.07
C ALA A 198 0.53 19.22 12.29
N THR A 199 0.11 20.41 12.72
CA THR A 199 0.98 21.59 12.89
C THR A 199 1.51 21.77 14.30
N THR A 200 1.12 20.94 15.29
CA THR A 200 1.49 21.11 16.70
C THR A 200 2.72 20.29 17.13
N ALA A 201 3.44 20.78 18.14
CA ALA A 201 4.58 20.09 18.75
C ALA A 201 4.20 18.72 19.39
N LEU A 202 2.91 18.52 19.72
CA LEU A 202 2.37 17.23 20.16
C LEU A 202 2.47 16.17 19.05
N ALA A 203 2.21 16.55 17.79
CA ALA A 203 2.38 15.67 16.65
C ALA A 203 3.81 15.13 16.55
N GLY A 204 4.81 15.96 16.82
CA GLY A 204 6.22 15.54 16.81
C GLY A 204 6.59 14.49 17.86
N SER A 205 5.96 14.47 19.03
CA SER A 205 6.23 13.47 20.08
C SER A 205 5.50 12.15 19.80
N LEU A 206 4.26 12.23 19.30
CA LEU A 206 3.47 11.07 18.86
C LEU A 206 4.10 10.41 17.63
N LEU A 207 4.55 11.21 16.66
CA LEU A 207 5.31 10.74 15.49
C LEU A 207 6.60 10.01 15.89
N ARG A 208 7.38 10.54 16.84
CA ARG A 208 8.60 9.87 17.33
C ARG A 208 8.31 8.54 18.00
N LYS A 209 7.25 8.47 18.85
CA LYS A 209 6.85 7.22 19.51
C LYS A 209 6.39 6.19 18.47
N LYS A 210 5.57 6.61 17.51
CA LYS A 210 5.09 5.77 16.41
C LYS A 210 6.27 5.29 15.54
N LEU A 211 7.21 6.19 15.22
CA LEU A 211 8.43 5.89 14.47
C LEU A 211 9.26 4.82 15.17
N ASN A 212 9.59 5.03 16.45
CA ASN A 212 10.39 4.08 17.24
C ASN A 212 9.72 2.71 17.31
N THR A 213 8.42 2.67 17.59
CA THR A 213 7.64 1.42 17.63
C THR A 213 7.66 0.71 16.28
N THR A 214 7.43 1.45 15.19
CA THR A 214 7.40 0.89 13.83
C THR A 214 8.77 0.34 13.42
N VAL A 215 9.85 1.09 13.64
CA VAL A 215 11.22 0.65 13.34
C VAL A 215 11.59 -0.58 14.17
N THR A 216 11.24 -0.60 15.46
CA THR A 216 11.53 -1.75 16.36
C THR A 216 10.77 -3.00 15.91
N ARG A 217 9.51 -2.87 15.53
CA ARG A 217 8.73 -4.01 15.00
C ARG A 217 9.22 -4.46 13.63
N PHE A 218 9.59 -3.50 12.77
CA PHE A 218 10.19 -3.81 11.46
C PHE A 218 11.45 -4.67 11.64
N ALA A 219 12.41 -4.20 12.42
CA ALA A 219 13.64 -4.91 12.68
C ALA A 219 13.37 -6.28 13.35
N GLY A 220 12.47 -6.31 14.33
CA GLY A 220 12.09 -7.52 15.02
C GLY A 220 11.48 -8.58 14.10
N ASP A 221 10.52 -8.22 13.27
CA ASP A 221 9.90 -9.14 12.29
C ASP A 221 10.94 -9.63 11.26
N ALA A 222 11.82 -8.74 10.76
CA ALA A 222 12.88 -9.10 9.85
C ALA A 222 13.86 -10.11 10.48
N PHE A 223 14.29 -9.87 11.72
CA PHE A 223 15.18 -10.79 12.44
C PHE A 223 14.50 -12.14 12.73
N VAL A 224 13.23 -12.15 13.12
CA VAL A 224 12.46 -13.38 13.31
C VAL A 224 12.36 -14.16 12.01
N TYR A 225 12.07 -13.48 10.89
CA TYR A 225 12.04 -14.13 9.58
C TYR A 225 13.39 -14.76 9.25
N LEU A 226 14.48 -13.99 9.27
CA LEU A 226 15.81 -14.47 8.93
C LEU A 226 16.26 -15.64 9.80
N ALA A 227 15.94 -15.61 11.11
CA ALA A 227 16.29 -16.66 12.05
C ALA A 227 15.42 -17.93 11.92
N ARG A 228 14.16 -17.79 11.47
CA ARG A 228 13.14 -18.86 11.49
C ARG A 228 12.55 -19.20 10.13
N ARG A 229 13.12 -18.70 9.02
CA ARG A 229 12.62 -19.01 7.66
C ARG A 229 12.76 -20.48 7.28
N GLY A 230 13.63 -21.24 7.98
CA GLY A 230 13.80 -22.67 7.79
C GLY A 230 14.70 -23.00 6.61
N THR A 231 14.53 -24.22 6.10
CA THR A 231 15.24 -24.77 4.94
C THR A 231 14.25 -25.16 3.84
N LYS A 232 14.74 -25.50 2.65
CA LYS A 232 13.90 -25.94 1.53
C LYS A 232 13.00 -27.12 1.89
N ASP A 233 13.54 -28.09 2.64
CA ASP A 233 12.81 -29.31 3.04
C ASP A 233 11.92 -29.09 4.26
N ALA A 234 12.21 -28.06 5.07
CA ALA A 234 11.47 -27.69 6.27
C ALA A 234 11.30 -26.17 6.35
N PRO A 235 10.43 -25.57 5.49
CA PRO A 235 10.16 -24.13 5.51
C PRO A 235 9.57 -23.69 6.83
N GLY A 236 10.01 -22.54 7.33
CA GLY A 236 9.47 -21.93 8.53
C GLY A 236 8.03 -21.46 8.34
N ALA A 237 7.35 -21.16 9.43
CA ALA A 237 5.91 -20.88 9.43
C ALA A 237 5.52 -19.70 8.52
N ILE A 238 6.31 -18.63 8.46
CA ILE A 238 6.07 -17.48 7.58
C ILE A 238 6.16 -17.92 6.11
N VAL A 239 7.27 -18.56 5.74
CA VAL A 239 7.49 -19.07 4.36
C VAL A 239 6.37 -20.03 3.96
N LYS A 240 6.03 -20.99 4.85
CA LYS A 240 4.97 -21.96 4.59
C LYS A 240 3.62 -21.29 4.35
N THR A 241 3.27 -20.26 5.14
CA THR A 241 2.00 -19.53 4.99
C THR A 241 1.88 -18.88 3.61
N VAL A 242 2.96 -18.24 3.13
CA VAL A 242 2.98 -17.61 1.81
C VAL A 242 3.00 -18.65 0.69
N LEU A 243 3.79 -19.72 0.84
CA LEU A 243 3.84 -20.82 -0.12
C LEU A 243 2.47 -21.49 -0.30
N ASP A 244 1.75 -21.77 0.79
CA ASP A 244 0.43 -22.38 0.72
C ASP A 244 -0.56 -21.47 -0.02
N ALA A 245 -0.50 -20.15 0.19
CA ALA A 245 -1.33 -19.20 -0.54
C ALA A 245 -0.99 -19.14 -2.05
N LEU A 246 0.30 -19.16 -2.40
CA LEU A 246 0.76 -19.19 -3.80
C LEU A 246 0.29 -20.47 -4.51
N ARG A 247 0.41 -21.62 -3.87
CA ARG A 247 -0.07 -22.91 -4.41
C ARG A 247 -1.58 -22.93 -4.59
N ASN A 248 -2.33 -22.39 -3.61
CA ASN A 248 -3.78 -22.25 -3.71
C ASN A 248 -4.16 -21.31 -4.86
N ALA A 249 -3.48 -20.19 -5.02
CA ALA A 249 -3.70 -19.25 -6.12
C ALA A 249 -3.36 -19.91 -7.48
N GLN A 250 -2.28 -20.67 -7.56
CA GLN A 250 -1.90 -21.40 -8.76
C GLN A 250 -2.94 -22.48 -9.12
N ALA A 251 -3.42 -23.23 -8.15
CA ALA A 251 -4.49 -24.24 -8.33
C ALA A 251 -5.84 -23.61 -8.71
N ALA A 252 -6.05 -22.35 -8.35
CA ALA A 252 -7.26 -21.60 -8.67
C ALA A 252 -7.27 -21.04 -10.11
N ARG A 253 -6.22 -21.17 -10.90
CA ARG A 253 -6.20 -20.78 -12.32
C ARG A 253 -7.23 -21.59 -13.13
N THR A 254 -7.75 -20.97 -14.18
CA THR A 254 -8.66 -21.63 -15.14
C THR A 254 -8.15 -21.33 -16.55
N ALA A 255 -8.67 -22.05 -17.56
CA ALA A 255 -8.28 -21.82 -18.96
C ALA A 255 -8.54 -20.39 -19.44
N ASP A 256 -9.61 -19.75 -18.93
CA ASP A 256 -9.97 -18.36 -19.25
C ASP A 256 -9.30 -17.34 -18.33
N ASP A 257 -8.60 -17.80 -17.29
CA ASP A 257 -8.03 -16.97 -16.22
C ASP A 257 -6.72 -17.60 -15.68
N ASP A 258 -5.73 -17.72 -16.56
CA ASP A 258 -4.51 -18.52 -16.36
C ASP A 258 -3.35 -17.76 -15.74
N LYS A 259 -3.42 -16.42 -15.64
CA LYS A 259 -2.35 -15.58 -15.10
C LYS A 259 -2.33 -15.57 -13.58
N LEU A 260 -1.14 -15.49 -12.99
CA LEU A 260 -0.91 -15.29 -11.56
C LEU A 260 -0.04 -14.06 -11.34
N VAL A 261 -0.56 -13.10 -10.60
CA VAL A 261 0.16 -11.88 -10.22
C VAL A 261 0.34 -11.84 -8.71
N VAL A 262 1.54 -11.46 -8.28
CA VAL A 262 1.84 -11.22 -6.86
C VAL A 262 2.14 -9.75 -6.66
N ILE A 263 1.52 -9.16 -5.65
CA ILE A 263 1.84 -7.84 -5.13
C ILE A 263 2.48 -8.05 -3.75
N ALA A 264 3.73 -7.65 -3.61
CA ALA A 264 4.51 -7.86 -2.39
C ALA A 264 4.94 -6.52 -1.82
N HIS A 265 4.37 -6.15 -0.67
CA HIS A 265 4.64 -4.89 0.01
C HIS A 265 5.77 -5.06 1.02
N SER A 266 6.71 -4.08 1.03
CA SER A 266 7.75 -4.02 2.05
C SER A 266 8.47 -5.38 2.15
N PHE A 267 8.63 -5.91 3.34
CA PHE A 267 9.25 -7.20 3.63
C PHE A 267 8.56 -8.41 2.95
N GLY A 268 7.36 -8.24 2.44
CA GLY A 268 6.72 -9.25 1.57
C GLY A 268 7.53 -9.53 0.31
N GLY A 269 8.27 -8.55 -0.20
CA GLY A 269 9.19 -8.71 -1.33
C GLY A 269 10.34 -9.64 -1.01
N GLU A 270 10.94 -9.52 0.17
CA GLU A 270 12.02 -10.37 0.66
C GLU A 270 11.58 -11.82 0.80
N ILE A 271 10.39 -12.02 1.38
CA ILE A 271 9.78 -13.36 1.49
C ILE A 271 9.56 -13.96 0.09
N MET A 272 9.03 -13.18 -0.84
CA MET A 272 8.80 -13.63 -2.21
C MET A 272 10.11 -13.97 -2.93
N TYR A 273 11.16 -13.15 -2.75
CA TYR A 273 12.45 -13.40 -3.39
C TYR A 273 13.08 -14.70 -2.88
N ASP A 274 13.10 -14.94 -1.56
CA ASP A 274 13.57 -16.21 -0.98
C ASP A 274 12.72 -17.40 -1.50
N ILE A 275 11.40 -17.25 -1.61
CA ILE A 275 10.54 -18.31 -2.13
C ILE A 275 10.91 -18.66 -3.57
N LEU A 276 11.01 -17.66 -4.44
CA LEU A 276 11.23 -17.84 -5.88
C LEU A 276 12.65 -18.24 -6.25
N THR A 277 13.62 -18.00 -5.35
CA THR A 277 15.03 -18.32 -5.62
C THR A 277 15.52 -19.56 -4.85
N HIS A 278 14.90 -19.90 -3.73
CA HIS A 278 15.37 -20.98 -2.87
C HIS A 278 14.28 -22.01 -2.53
N PHE A 279 13.15 -21.59 -1.91
CA PHE A 279 12.19 -22.56 -1.36
C PHE A 279 11.39 -23.29 -2.43
N ASP A 280 10.86 -22.57 -3.43
CA ASP A 280 10.10 -23.16 -4.53
C ASP A 280 10.29 -22.38 -5.85
N PRO A 281 11.40 -22.55 -6.54
CA PRO A 281 11.67 -21.89 -7.82
C PRO A 281 10.74 -22.33 -8.97
N THR A 282 9.89 -23.33 -8.73
CA THR A 282 8.95 -23.84 -9.76
C THR A 282 7.67 -23.03 -9.87
N ILE A 283 7.38 -22.15 -8.89
CA ILE A 283 6.22 -21.28 -8.91
C ILE A 283 6.36 -20.27 -10.05
N GLN A 284 5.43 -20.32 -11.01
CA GLN A 284 5.43 -19.42 -12.17
C GLN A 284 4.52 -18.22 -11.92
N LEU A 285 5.09 -17.03 -12.09
CA LEU A 285 4.38 -15.75 -11.98
C LEU A 285 4.37 -15.02 -13.31
N ASP A 286 3.21 -14.58 -13.75
CA ASP A 286 3.05 -13.70 -14.91
C ASP A 286 3.47 -12.25 -14.56
N GLY A 287 3.32 -11.86 -13.30
CA GLY A 287 3.77 -10.59 -12.78
C GLY A 287 4.13 -10.65 -11.30
N LEU A 288 5.25 -10.04 -10.94
CA LEU A 288 5.61 -9.70 -9.57
C LEU A 288 5.70 -8.18 -9.46
N ILE A 289 5.02 -7.63 -8.49
CA ILE A 289 5.05 -6.19 -8.18
C ILE A 289 5.55 -6.05 -6.76
N THR A 290 6.78 -5.59 -6.59
CA THR A 290 7.32 -5.20 -5.28
C THR A 290 7.04 -3.72 -5.05
N VAL A 291 6.57 -3.37 -3.86
CA VAL A 291 6.12 -2.02 -3.51
C VAL A 291 6.76 -1.62 -2.19
N GLY A 292 7.53 -0.54 -2.17
CA GLY A 292 8.23 -0.09 -0.97
C GLY A 292 9.15 -1.17 -0.37
N SER A 293 9.81 -1.98 -1.21
CA SER A 293 10.51 -3.19 -0.78
C SER A 293 12.02 -2.98 -0.69
N GLN A 294 12.68 -3.80 0.13
CA GLN A 294 14.12 -3.76 0.41
C GLN A 294 14.89 -4.90 -0.28
N VAL A 295 14.31 -5.54 -1.31
CA VAL A 295 14.93 -6.71 -2.00
C VAL A 295 16.34 -6.40 -2.47
N GLY A 296 16.55 -5.23 -3.10
CA GLY A 296 17.89 -4.81 -3.55
C GLY A 296 18.88 -4.68 -2.39
N LEU A 297 18.46 -4.01 -1.30
CA LEU A 297 19.27 -3.82 -0.11
C LEU A 297 19.68 -5.17 0.53
N PHE A 298 18.74 -6.10 0.66
CA PHE A 298 19.01 -7.42 1.22
C PHE A 298 19.95 -8.25 0.34
N GLU A 299 19.87 -8.10 -0.99
CA GLU A 299 20.82 -8.76 -1.89
C GLU A 299 22.22 -8.12 -1.80
N GLU A 300 22.33 -6.80 -1.69
CA GLU A 300 23.62 -6.15 -1.43
C GLU A 300 24.27 -6.63 -0.13
N MET A 301 23.48 -6.85 0.91
CA MET A 301 23.94 -7.42 2.18
C MET A 301 24.13 -8.94 2.16
N LYS A 302 23.80 -9.62 1.05
CA LYS A 302 23.90 -11.09 0.91
C LYS A 302 23.09 -11.87 1.97
N LEU A 303 21.89 -11.41 2.27
CA LEU A 303 21.05 -11.99 3.31
C LEU A 303 20.11 -13.11 2.83
N TYR A 304 19.94 -13.28 1.50
CA TYR A 304 19.12 -14.37 0.98
C TYR A 304 19.87 -15.71 0.98
N LEU A 305 19.11 -16.81 1.08
CA LEU A 305 19.65 -18.14 1.02
C LEU A 305 20.27 -18.47 -0.36
N ALA A 306 19.80 -17.81 -1.42
CA ALA A 306 20.30 -17.94 -2.78
C ALA A 306 21.38 -16.92 -3.15
N SER A 307 21.70 -15.95 -2.29
CA SER A 307 22.72 -14.93 -2.57
C SER A 307 24.08 -15.57 -2.82
N ARG A 308 24.76 -15.07 -3.86
CA ARG A 308 26.09 -15.56 -4.24
C ARG A 308 27.15 -14.63 -3.68
N PRO A 309 28.03 -15.12 -2.79
CA PRO A 309 29.04 -14.27 -2.13
C PRO A 309 30.05 -13.66 -3.11
N ASN A 310 30.25 -14.27 -4.30
CA ASN A 310 31.19 -13.81 -5.31
C ASN A 310 30.56 -12.86 -6.35
N LEU A 311 29.35 -12.39 -6.13
CA LEU A 311 28.67 -11.39 -6.99
C LEU A 311 28.27 -10.17 -6.15
N PRO A 312 28.56 -8.94 -6.63
CA PRO A 312 29.35 -8.64 -7.82
C PRO A 312 30.83 -8.97 -7.63
N PRO A 313 31.63 -9.05 -8.71
CA PRO A 313 33.08 -9.12 -8.61
C PRO A 313 33.66 -7.80 -8.06
N ASP A 314 34.95 -7.77 -7.74
CA ASP A 314 35.67 -6.55 -7.36
C ASP A 314 36.54 -6.07 -8.54
N PRO A 315 36.36 -4.86 -9.09
CA PRO A 315 35.32 -3.88 -8.73
C PRO A 315 33.92 -4.33 -9.12
N PRO A 316 32.86 -3.81 -8.45
CA PRO A 316 31.47 -4.21 -8.72
C PRO A 316 31.08 -4.03 -10.17
N ALA A 317 30.62 -5.09 -10.81
CA ALA A 317 30.15 -5.11 -12.19
C ALA A 317 29.04 -6.15 -12.39
N GLY A 318 28.14 -5.87 -13.32
CA GLY A 318 27.05 -6.77 -13.68
C GLY A 318 25.87 -6.74 -12.71
N HIS A 319 24.91 -7.62 -12.96
CA HIS A 319 23.66 -7.73 -12.23
C HIS A 319 23.35 -9.19 -11.99
N ILE A 320 22.59 -9.49 -10.96
CA ILE A 320 21.97 -10.81 -10.83
C ILE A 320 20.80 -10.95 -11.81
N ALA A 321 20.52 -12.14 -12.25
CA ALA A 321 19.38 -12.39 -13.13
C ALA A 321 18.08 -12.44 -12.32
N ARG A 322 17.03 -11.86 -12.88
CA ARG A 322 15.65 -12.08 -12.40
C ARG A 322 15.36 -13.58 -12.37
N PRO A 323 14.66 -14.12 -11.35
CA PRO A 323 14.23 -15.51 -11.34
C PRO A 323 13.49 -15.87 -12.63
N PRO A 324 13.85 -16.96 -13.34
CA PRO A 324 13.27 -17.31 -14.63
C PRO A 324 11.77 -17.63 -14.55
N SER A 325 11.31 -17.98 -13.37
CA SER A 325 9.90 -18.23 -13.06
C SER A 325 9.02 -16.96 -12.97
N VAL A 326 9.61 -15.76 -13.06
CA VAL A 326 8.90 -14.48 -13.05
C VAL A 326 8.92 -13.88 -14.45
N ALA A 327 7.79 -13.81 -15.13
CA ALA A 327 7.72 -13.29 -16.51
C ALA A 327 7.97 -11.77 -16.54
N ARG A 328 7.35 -10.99 -15.66
CA ARG A 328 7.55 -9.54 -15.53
C ARG A 328 7.74 -9.19 -14.06
N TRP A 329 8.69 -8.32 -13.76
CA TRP A 329 8.90 -7.81 -12.41
C TRP A 329 8.95 -6.29 -12.43
N PHE A 330 7.98 -5.68 -11.74
CA PHE A 330 7.89 -4.25 -11.51
C PHE A 330 8.24 -3.96 -10.06
N ASN A 331 9.14 -3.01 -9.82
CA ASN A 331 9.48 -2.54 -8.50
C ASN A 331 9.02 -1.08 -8.38
N VAL A 332 8.13 -0.82 -7.43
CA VAL A 332 7.59 0.52 -7.21
C VAL A 332 8.22 1.09 -5.94
N PHE A 333 8.82 2.25 -6.06
CA PHE A 333 9.48 2.93 -4.95
C PHE A 333 9.07 4.41 -4.89
N ASP A 334 9.17 4.98 -3.68
CA ASP A 334 9.04 6.41 -3.44
C ASP A 334 10.35 6.93 -2.82
N THR A 335 10.87 8.03 -3.32
CA THR A 335 12.09 8.66 -2.79
C THR A 335 11.92 9.23 -1.39
N ASN A 336 10.68 9.48 -0.97
CA ASN A 336 10.34 9.92 0.37
C ASN A 336 10.16 8.75 1.37
N ASP A 337 10.00 7.52 0.87
CA ASP A 337 9.91 6.31 1.69
C ASP A 337 11.30 5.80 2.06
N VAL A 338 11.70 6.01 3.31
CA VAL A 338 13.02 5.62 3.84
C VAL A 338 13.27 4.10 3.86
N LEU A 339 12.22 3.30 3.64
CA LEU A 339 12.29 1.84 3.57
C LEU A 339 12.13 1.31 2.14
N SER A 340 12.12 2.18 1.14
CA SER A 340 11.92 1.83 -0.27
C SER A 340 13.22 1.95 -1.05
N TYR A 341 13.54 0.89 -1.80
CA TYR A 341 14.81 0.82 -2.53
C TYR A 341 14.58 0.51 -4.01
N ARG A 342 15.49 1.01 -4.83
CA ARG A 342 15.58 0.61 -6.23
C ARG A 342 16.07 -0.84 -6.33
N LEU A 343 15.65 -1.51 -7.39
CA LEU A 343 16.00 -2.90 -7.62
C LEU A 343 16.72 -3.12 -8.97
N GLU A 344 16.39 -2.33 -9.99
CA GLU A 344 16.98 -2.39 -11.31
C GLU A 344 18.51 -2.32 -11.31
N PRO A 345 19.18 -1.52 -10.44
CA PRO A 345 20.64 -1.48 -10.36
C PRO A 345 21.29 -2.79 -9.89
N VAL A 346 20.53 -3.69 -9.28
CA VAL A 346 21.02 -4.96 -8.72
C VAL A 346 20.54 -6.15 -9.53
N VAL A 347 19.29 -6.12 -10.00
CA VAL A 347 18.62 -7.24 -10.68
C VAL A 347 18.29 -6.89 -12.13
N ASN A 348 18.88 -7.61 -13.08
CA ASN A 348 18.58 -7.45 -14.49
C ASN A 348 17.17 -7.99 -14.83
N GLY A 349 16.44 -7.26 -15.67
CA GLY A 349 15.08 -7.64 -16.10
C GLY A 349 13.98 -7.27 -15.11
N VAL A 350 14.28 -6.40 -14.16
CA VAL A 350 13.32 -5.67 -13.34
C VAL A 350 13.12 -4.28 -13.94
N SER A 351 11.95 -3.69 -13.75
CA SER A 351 11.69 -2.29 -14.10
C SER A 351 11.33 -1.51 -12.83
N ASP A 352 12.12 -0.50 -12.50
CA ASP A 352 11.88 0.41 -11.40
C ASP A 352 10.89 1.52 -11.80
N PHE A 353 9.91 1.79 -10.94
CA PHE A 353 8.95 2.87 -11.12
C PHE A 353 8.88 3.75 -9.88
N HIS A 354 9.21 5.01 -10.06
CA HIS A 354 8.95 6.01 -9.03
C HIS A 354 7.46 6.33 -8.96
N TYR A 355 6.91 6.27 -7.75
CA TYR A 355 5.56 6.68 -7.42
C TYR A 355 5.61 7.58 -6.21
N ASP A 356 5.28 8.86 -6.40
CA ASP A 356 5.15 9.80 -5.29
C ASP A 356 3.83 9.54 -4.56
N THR A 357 3.92 9.08 -3.33
CA THR A 357 2.77 8.85 -2.46
C THR A 357 2.17 10.16 -1.92
N GLY A 358 2.90 11.25 -2.03
CA GLY A 358 2.56 12.54 -1.43
C GLY A 358 2.81 12.60 0.09
N PHE A 359 3.48 11.58 0.63
CA PHE A 359 3.83 11.47 2.05
C PHE A 359 5.34 11.39 2.20
N SER A 360 5.84 11.55 3.43
CA SER A 360 7.26 11.43 3.72
C SER A 360 7.55 10.34 4.76
N SER A 361 8.81 9.91 4.82
CA SER A 361 9.32 8.95 5.80
C SER A 361 8.51 7.64 5.88
N LEU A 362 8.10 7.23 7.06
CA LEU A 362 7.38 5.98 7.29
C LEU A 362 5.91 6.02 6.86
N SER A 363 5.30 7.19 6.74
CA SER A 363 3.93 7.30 6.23
C SER A 363 3.90 7.07 4.73
N ALA A 364 4.94 7.49 4.00
CA ALA A 364 5.13 7.14 2.60
C ALA A 364 5.13 5.62 2.40
N HIS A 365 5.74 4.86 3.34
CA HIS A 365 5.84 3.41 3.28
C HIS A 365 4.49 2.67 3.26
N GLY A 366 3.48 3.18 3.98
CA GLY A 366 2.10 2.67 3.92
C GLY A 366 1.24 3.36 2.87
N GLY A 367 1.69 4.50 2.36
CA GLY A 367 0.91 5.43 1.54
C GLY A 367 0.50 4.90 0.16
N TYR A 368 1.27 4.00 -0.43
CA TYR A 368 0.98 3.45 -1.75
C TYR A 368 -0.44 2.92 -1.88
N PHE A 369 -0.85 2.06 -0.94
CA PHE A 369 -2.14 1.36 -0.99
C PHE A 369 -3.32 2.19 -0.52
N MET A 370 -3.07 3.38 0.02
CA MET A 370 -4.10 4.35 0.37
C MET A 370 -4.51 5.23 -0.83
N ARG A 371 -3.67 5.29 -1.85
CA ARG A 371 -3.87 6.16 -3.02
C ARG A 371 -4.53 5.41 -4.16
N PRO A 372 -5.77 5.78 -4.55
CA PRO A 372 -6.44 5.17 -5.70
C PRO A 372 -5.64 5.30 -7.01
N SER A 373 -4.92 6.40 -7.20
CA SER A 373 -4.03 6.62 -8.35
C SER A 373 -2.93 5.58 -8.48
N PHE A 374 -2.47 4.99 -7.38
CA PHE A 374 -1.52 3.88 -7.39
C PHE A 374 -2.09 2.66 -8.16
N TYR A 375 -3.32 2.28 -7.87
CA TYR A 375 -3.99 1.15 -8.53
C TYR A 375 -4.25 1.42 -10.01
N LYS A 376 -4.62 2.67 -10.38
CA LYS A 376 -4.77 3.10 -11.78
C LYS A 376 -3.46 2.93 -12.55
N ARG A 377 -2.33 3.39 -11.98
CA ARG A 377 -0.99 3.24 -12.59
C ARG A 377 -0.55 1.78 -12.67
N MET A 378 -0.79 1.00 -11.61
CA MET A 378 -0.49 -0.43 -11.59
C MET A 378 -1.30 -1.18 -12.66
N ALA A 379 -2.59 -0.91 -12.77
CA ALA A 379 -3.48 -1.48 -13.79
C ALA A 379 -2.96 -1.20 -15.20
N ALA A 380 -2.59 0.03 -15.50
CA ALA A 380 -2.04 0.42 -16.81
C ALA A 380 -0.76 -0.36 -17.17
N ARG A 381 0.12 -0.63 -16.19
CA ARG A 381 1.33 -1.43 -16.42
C ARG A 381 1.05 -2.92 -16.61
N LEU A 382 0.06 -3.44 -15.89
CA LEU A 382 -0.32 -4.85 -16.02
C LEU A 382 -1.01 -5.13 -17.35
N SER A 383 -1.79 -4.17 -17.90
CA SER A 383 -2.54 -4.30 -19.15
C SER A 383 -1.70 -3.98 -20.38
N GLY A 384 -0.73 -3.10 -20.28
CA GLY A 384 0.04 -2.53 -21.42
C GLY A 384 1.40 -3.18 -21.66
N GLY A 385 1.63 -4.37 -21.14
CA GLY A 385 2.87 -5.12 -21.35
C GLY A 385 2.85 -5.93 -22.60
#